data_6176f9f638498e27fb17add352d2dc51
#
_entry.id   6176f9f638498e27fb17add352d2dc51
#
_cell.length_a   1.000
_cell.length_b   1.000
_cell.length_c   1.000
_cell.angle_alpha   90.00
_cell.angle_beta   90.00
_cell.angle_gamma   90.00
#
_symmetry.space_group_name_H-M   'P 1'
#
loop_
_entity.id
_entity.type
_entity.pdbx_description
1 polymer ?
#
loop_
_entity_poly.entity_id
_entity_poly.type
_entity_poly.pdbx_seq_one_letter_code
_entity_poly.pdbx_strand_id
1 'polypeptide(L)'
;MPVAASFVIRPARPGDLATIADFNIRLAQESEGLALDPATVRAGVEALLHDPSKGVYVVAESGGGLVGQLMLTVEWSDWRNGPIYWLQSVYVIAEVRGSGVFRALWERALEIARSNGARAVRLYVEEHNTGAQEVYRRIGMRDSGYRVFELEPV
;
A
#
# COMPACT_ATOMS: atom_id res chain seq x y z
N MET A 1 5.00 21.94 -19.09
CA MET A 1 5.53 20.60 -18.79
C MET A 1 5.73 20.50 -17.29
N PRO A 2 5.03 19.65 -16.58
CA PRO A 2 5.45 19.37 -15.23
C PRO A 2 6.82 18.70 -15.30
N VAL A 3 7.79 19.33 -14.67
CA VAL A 3 9.09 18.70 -14.42
C VAL A 3 8.77 17.41 -13.70
N ALA A 4 9.24 16.27 -14.20
CA ALA A 4 9.15 15.01 -13.48
C ALA A 4 9.73 15.26 -12.09
N ALA A 5 8.87 15.32 -11.08
CA ALA A 5 9.32 15.58 -9.74
C ALA A 5 10.26 14.44 -9.37
N SER A 6 11.50 14.77 -9.05
CA SER A 6 12.43 13.77 -8.53
C SER A 6 11.90 13.32 -7.17
N PHE A 7 11.76 12.03 -6.99
CA PHE A 7 11.33 11.45 -5.73
C PHE A 7 12.24 10.29 -5.33
N VAL A 8 12.27 10.00 -4.06
CA VAL A 8 13.05 8.90 -3.48
C VAL A 8 12.11 7.92 -2.82
N ILE A 9 12.32 6.64 -3.08
CA ILE A 9 11.61 5.56 -2.40
C ILE A 9 12.43 5.12 -1.19
N ARG A 10 11.81 5.08 -0.02
CA ARG A 10 12.47 4.69 1.22
C ARG A 10 11.50 4.00 2.19
N PRO A 11 12.02 3.26 3.19
CA PRO A 11 11.20 2.81 4.30
C PRO A 11 10.61 4.00 5.05
N ALA A 12 9.41 3.83 5.59
CA ALA A 12 8.81 4.83 6.46
C ALA A 12 9.58 4.95 7.80
N ARG A 13 9.51 6.11 8.40
CA ARG A 13 10.12 6.45 9.68
C ARG A 13 9.02 6.87 10.67
N PRO A 14 9.29 6.85 11.99
CA PRO A 14 8.31 7.33 12.97
C PRO A 14 7.78 8.74 12.71
N GLY A 15 8.61 9.63 12.16
CA GLY A 15 8.22 10.99 11.79
C GLY A 15 7.22 11.09 10.64
N ASP A 16 6.99 10.02 9.90
CA ASP A 16 6.01 9.97 8.80
C ASP A 16 4.59 9.66 9.27
N LEU A 17 4.41 9.35 10.55
CA LEU A 17 3.13 8.89 11.12
C LEU A 17 1.93 9.76 10.72
N ALA A 18 2.02 11.06 10.91
CA ALA A 18 0.91 11.96 10.65
C ALA A 18 0.49 11.96 9.17
N THR A 19 1.46 11.96 8.28
CA THR A 19 1.21 11.95 6.82
C THR A 19 0.65 10.61 6.36
N ILE A 20 1.19 9.50 6.85
CA ILE A 20 0.68 8.16 6.52
C ILE A 20 -0.75 7.99 6.99
N ALA A 21 -1.07 8.43 8.22
CA ALA A 21 -2.43 8.38 8.75
C ALA A 21 -3.40 9.24 7.90
N ASP A 22 -2.98 10.44 7.50
CA ASP A 22 -3.77 11.29 6.61
C ASP A 22 -3.99 10.64 5.24
N PHE A 23 -2.98 10.03 4.67
CA PHE A 23 -3.11 9.30 3.40
C PHE A 23 -4.10 8.14 3.49
N ASN A 24 -4.11 7.41 4.58
CA ASN A 24 -5.08 6.33 4.79
C ASN A 24 -6.51 6.88 4.89
N ILE A 25 -6.71 7.99 5.56
CA ILE A 25 -8.02 8.65 5.66
C ILE A 25 -8.50 9.11 4.28
N ARG A 26 -7.62 9.75 3.51
CA ARG A 26 -7.93 10.16 2.13
C ARG A 26 -8.22 8.96 1.23
N LEU A 27 -7.42 7.92 1.33
CA LEU A 27 -7.60 6.70 0.54
C LEU A 27 -8.99 6.10 0.76
N ALA A 28 -9.40 5.92 2.01
CA ALA A 28 -10.71 5.37 2.35
C ALA A 28 -11.85 6.26 1.81
N GLN A 29 -11.72 7.56 1.92
CA GLN A 29 -12.72 8.51 1.42
C GLN A 29 -12.79 8.48 -0.12
N GLU A 30 -11.65 8.51 -0.80
CA GLU A 30 -11.59 8.57 -2.25
C GLU A 30 -12.00 7.25 -2.92
N SER A 31 -11.60 6.11 -2.35
CA SER A 31 -11.85 4.80 -2.96
C SER A 31 -13.18 4.17 -2.59
N GLU A 32 -13.70 4.43 -1.39
CA GLU A 32 -14.87 3.73 -0.83
C GLU A 32 -15.90 4.67 -0.20
N GLY A 33 -15.63 5.96 -0.16
CA GLY A 33 -16.50 6.94 0.51
C GLY A 33 -16.61 6.73 2.02
N LEU A 34 -15.64 6.06 2.63
CA LEU A 34 -15.62 5.76 4.06
C LEU A 34 -14.92 6.87 4.85
N ALA A 35 -15.57 7.31 5.93
CA ALA A 35 -14.99 8.21 6.91
C ALA A 35 -14.38 7.39 8.05
N LEU A 36 -13.06 7.28 8.08
CA LEU A 36 -12.35 6.57 9.15
C LEU A 36 -12.18 7.46 10.38
N ASP A 37 -12.18 6.85 11.56
CA ASP A 37 -11.85 7.55 12.80
C ASP A 37 -10.36 7.91 12.85
N PRO A 38 -9.99 9.20 12.88
CA PRO A 38 -8.59 9.61 12.82
C PRO A 38 -7.73 9.07 13.96
N ALA A 39 -8.27 8.97 15.16
CA ALA A 39 -7.54 8.46 16.32
C ALA A 39 -7.21 6.97 16.16
N THR A 40 -8.15 6.19 15.67
CA THR A 40 -7.97 4.75 15.41
C THR A 40 -6.92 4.53 14.32
N VAL A 41 -7.02 5.26 13.21
CA VAL A 41 -6.05 5.16 12.10
C VAL A 41 -4.65 5.53 12.57
N ARG A 42 -4.52 6.64 13.30
CA ARG A 42 -3.22 7.07 13.83
C ARG A 42 -2.60 6.00 14.74
N ALA A 43 -3.37 5.46 15.66
CA ALA A 43 -2.90 4.39 16.55
C ALA A 43 -2.47 3.14 15.77
N GLY A 44 -3.23 2.77 14.74
CA GLY A 44 -2.91 1.62 13.89
C GLY A 44 -1.62 1.80 13.08
N VAL A 45 -1.40 2.98 12.51
CA VAL A 45 -0.16 3.31 11.81
C VAL A 45 1.02 3.32 12.77
N GLU A 46 0.86 3.95 13.94
CA GLU A 46 1.91 4.00 14.96
C GLU A 46 2.33 2.60 15.42
N ALA A 47 1.37 1.74 15.68
CA ALA A 47 1.64 0.36 16.08
C ALA A 47 2.48 -0.40 15.04
N LEU A 48 2.19 -0.23 13.75
CA LEU A 48 2.95 -0.87 12.68
C LEU A 48 4.34 -0.27 12.53
N LEU A 49 4.48 1.05 12.62
CA LEU A 49 5.80 1.71 12.52
C LEU A 49 6.77 1.26 13.63
N HIS A 50 6.25 0.85 14.79
CA HIS A 50 7.06 0.37 15.92
C HIS A 50 7.20 -1.16 15.98
N ASP A 51 6.50 -1.90 15.13
CA ASP A 51 6.53 -3.37 15.15
C ASP A 51 6.57 -3.95 13.73
N PRO A 52 7.76 -4.27 13.22
CA PRO A 52 7.93 -4.84 11.89
C PRO A 52 7.18 -6.16 11.65
N SER A 53 6.77 -6.87 12.71
CA SER A 53 5.99 -8.09 12.57
C SER A 53 4.57 -7.85 12.06
N LYS A 54 4.06 -6.62 12.20
CA LYS A 54 2.75 -6.22 11.69
C LYS A 54 2.76 -5.88 10.21
N GLY A 55 3.91 -5.47 9.70
CA GLY A 55 4.08 -5.06 8.31
C GLY A 55 5.11 -3.96 8.16
N VAL A 56 5.24 -3.45 6.94
CA VAL A 56 6.19 -2.38 6.63
C VAL A 56 5.54 -1.37 5.67
N TYR A 57 5.71 -0.09 5.96
CA TYR A 57 5.40 0.99 5.02
C TYR A 57 6.60 1.33 4.16
N VAL A 58 6.36 1.50 2.87
CA VAL A 58 7.29 2.07 1.90
C VAL A 58 6.70 3.38 1.41
N VAL A 59 7.50 4.43 1.39
CA VAL A 59 7.03 5.78 1.06
C VAL A 59 7.84 6.37 -0.09
N ALA A 60 7.22 7.28 -0.82
CA ALA A 60 7.85 8.12 -1.81
C ALA A 60 7.93 9.55 -1.28
N GLU A 61 9.11 10.12 -1.25
CA GLU A 61 9.39 11.47 -0.76
C GLU A 61 9.85 12.37 -1.91
N SER A 62 9.28 13.54 -2.01
CA SER A 62 9.66 14.56 -3.00
C SER A 62 9.52 15.95 -2.38
N GLY A 63 10.53 16.80 -2.55
CA GLY A 63 10.48 18.17 -2.07
C GLY A 63 10.30 18.31 -0.55
N GLY A 64 10.80 17.36 0.24
CA GLY A 64 10.71 17.38 1.69
C GLY A 64 9.37 16.89 2.26
N GLY A 65 8.48 16.33 1.43
CA GLY A 65 7.21 15.76 1.87
C GLY A 65 6.92 14.43 1.20
N LEU A 66 6.04 13.64 1.79
CA LEU A 66 5.60 12.39 1.19
C LEU A 66 4.61 12.66 0.06
N VAL A 67 4.77 11.94 -1.03
CA VAL A 67 3.87 12.01 -2.21
C VAL A 67 3.17 10.69 -2.50
N GLY A 68 3.57 9.62 -1.82
CA GLY A 68 2.95 8.32 -1.97
C GLY A 68 3.40 7.32 -0.93
N GLN A 69 2.65 6.24 -0.81
CA GLN A 69 2.90 5.17 0.13
C GLN A 69 2.33 3.84 -0.35
N LEU A 70 2.82 2.76 0.21
CA LEU A 70 2.16 1.47 0.29
C LEU A 70 2.56 0.73 1.57
N MET A 71 1.76 -0.22 1.98
CA MET A 71 2.05 -1.09 3.10
C MET A 71 2.15 -2.54 2.61
N LEU A 72 3.08 -3.30 3.17
CA LEU A 72 3.19 -4.73 2.95
C LEU A 72 2.92 -5.47 4.26
N THR A 73 2.09 -6.49 4.19
CA THR A 73 1.90 -7.48 5.24
C THR A 73 2.20 -8.87 4.71
N VAL A 74 2.36 -9.85 5.60
CA VAL A 74 2.79 -11.19 5.23
C VAL A 74 1.80 -12.22 5.73
N GLU A 75 1.41 -13.12 4.82
CA GLU A 75 0.66 -14.33 5.11
C GLU A 75 1.56 -15.53 4.88
N TRP A 76 1.60 -16.49 5.79
CA TRP A 76 2.26 -17.76 5.54
C TRP A 76 1.37 -18.67 4.71
N SER A 77 1.93 -19.27 3.66
CA SER A 77 1.23 -20.28 2.87
C SER A 77 1.88 -21.64 3.11
N ASP A 78 1.17 -22.50 3.81
CA ASP A 78 1.58 -23.88 4.02
C ASP A 78 1.55 -24.68 2.70
N TRP A 79 0.59 -24.39 1.84
CA TRP A 79 0.52 -25.02 0.52
C TRP A 79 1.73 -24.72 -0.37
N ARG A 80 2.33 -23.55 -0.20
CA ARG A 80 3.45 -23.07 -1.02
C ARG A 80 4.79 -23.10 -0.28
N ASN A 81 4.76 -23.43 1.01
CA ASN A 81 5.93 -23.40 1.87
C ASN A 81 6.68 -22.07 1.75
N GLY A 82 5.98 -20.98 1.94
CA GLY A 82 6.57 -19.66 1.84
C GLY A 82 5.58 -18.54 2.07
N PRO A 83 6.09 -17.31 2.19
CA PRO A 83 5.24 -16.15 2.45
C PRO A 83 4.50 -15.67 1.20
N ILE A 84 3.30 -15.16 1.41
CA ILE A 84 2.56 -14.35 0.45
C ILE A 84 2.58 -12.92 0.98
N TYR A 85 3.01 -11.98 0.16
CA TYR A 85 3.02 -10.57 0.52
C TYR A 85 1.72 -9.92 0.06
N TRP A 86 1.11 -9.16 0.97
CA TRP A 86 -0.10 -8.41 0.70
C TRP A 86 0.20 -6.92 0.60
N LEU A 87 -0.21 -6.34 -0.51
CA LEU A 87 -0.14 -4.90 -0.75
C LEU A 87 -1.39 -4.24 -0.16
N GLN A 88 -1.22 -3.28 0.71
CA GLN A 88 -2.30 -2.55 1.35
C GLN A 88 -2.02 -1.06 1.40
N SER A 89 -3.03 -0.24 1.65
CA SER A 89 -2.90 1.20 1.87
C SER A 89 -2.09 1.92 0.78
N VAL A 90 -2.31 1.53 -0.46
CA VAL A 90 -1.64 2.16 -1.62
C VAL A 90 -2.26 3.52 -1.87
N TYR A 91 -1.47 4.57 -1.79
CA TYR A 91 -1.92 5.93 -2.04
C TYR A 91 -0.83 6.77 -2.70
N VAL A 92 -1.21 7.56 -3.68
CA VAL A 92 -0.38 8.58 -4.32
C VAL A 92 -1.20 9.85 -4.36
N ILE A 93 -0.63 10.98 -3.96
CA ILE A 93 -1.35 12.26 -4.00
C ILE A 93 -1.76 12.60 -5.43
N ALA A 94 -2.92 13.23 -5.58
CA ALA A 94 -3.51 13.49 -6.89
C ALA A 94 -2.57 14.26 -7.84
N GLU A 95 -1.82 15.21 -7.30
CA GLU A 95 -0.93 16.11 -8.03
C GLU A 95 0.20 15.42 -8.78
N VAL A 96 0.58 14.22 -8.34
CA VAL A 96 1.70 13.47 -8.96
C VAL A 96 1.27 12.11 -9.55
N ARG A 97 -0.02 11.85 -9.63
CA ARG A 97 -0.52 10.63 -10.29
C ARG A 97 -0.14 10.63 -11.76
N GLY A 98 0.23 9.48 -12.28
CA GLY A 98 0.70 9.34 -13.66
C GLY A 98 2.16 9.73 -13.89
N SER A 99 2.92 10.07 -12.85
CA SER A 99 4.33 10.46 -12.94
C SER A 99 5.33 9.33 -12.61
N GLY A 100 4.85 8.11 -12.39
CA GLY A 100 5.68 6.96 -12.10
C GLY A 100 5.91 6.66 -10.62
N VAL A 101 5.30 7.40 -9.70
CA VAL A 101 5.46 7.19 -8.25
C VAL A 101 4.94 5.81 -7.84
N PHE A 102 3.72 5.45 -8.27
CA PHE A 102 3.18 4.12 -7.95
C PHE A 102 4.07 3.00 -8.50
N ARG A 103 4.54 3.14 -9.74
CA ARG A 103 5.42 2.13 -10.34
C ARG A 103 6.69 1.91 -9.53
N ALA A 104 7.32 3.00 -9.08
CA ALA A 104 8.53 2.91 -8.27
C ALA A 104 8.27 2.27 -6.89
N LEU A 105 7.14 2.60 -6.25
CA LEU A 105 6.70 1.94 -5.03
C LEU A 105 6.46 0.45 -5.25
N TRP A 106 5.79 0.09 -6.34
CA TRP A 106 5.54 -1.30 -6.72
C TRP A 106 6.82 -2.09 -6.96
N GLU A 107 7.76 -1.53 -7.71
CA GLU A 107 9.06 -2.16 -7.96
C GLU A 107 9.81 -2.43 -6.65
N ARG A 108 9.79 -1.47 -5.74
CA ARG A 108 10.38 -1.64 -4.41
C ARG A 108 9.68 -2.72 -3.59
N ALA A 109 8.35 -2.78 -3.64
CA ALA A 109 7.57 -3.82 -2.98
C ALA A 109 7.94 -5.22 -3.51
N LEU A 110 8.09 -5.36 -4.83
CA LEU A 110 8.54 -6.60 -5.45
C LEU A 110 9.95 -7.01 -5.03
N GLU A 111 10.88 -6.06 -4.93
CA GLU A 111 12.22 -6.34 -4.43
C GLU A 111 12.19 -6.89 -3.00
N ILE A 112 11.42 -6.26 -2.11
CA ILE A 112 11.24 -6.71 -0.73
C ILE A 112 10.65 -8.13 -0.70
N ALA A 113 9.58 -8.36 -1.44
CA ALA A 113 8.92 -9.66 -1.51
C ALA A 113 9.87 -10.76 -2.02
N ARG A 114 10.56 -10.51 -3.13
CA ARG A 114 11.52 -11.46 -3.73
C ARG A 114 12.68 -11.76 -2.79
N SER A 115 13.24 -10.76 -2.16
CA SER A 115 14.35 -10.92 -1.20
C SER A 115 13.97 -11.77 0.01
N ASN A 116 12.69 -11.85 0.33
CA ASN A 116 12.16 -12.64 1.44
C ASN A 116 11.52 -13.98 0.99
N GLY A 117 11.74 -14.37 -0.25
CA GLY A 117 11.24 -15.66 -0.76
C GLY A 117 9.75 -15.75 -1.01
N ALA A 118 9.11 -14.63 -1.28
CA ALA A 118 7.66 -14.57 -1.53
C ALA A 118 7.25 -15.51 -2.68
N ARG A 119 6.15 -16.22 -2.45
CA ARG A 119 5.53 -17.11 -3.44
C ARG A 119 4.51 -16.39 -4.31
N ALA A 120 3.93 -15.30 -3.79
CA ALA A 120 2.99 -14.44 -4.49
C ALA A 120 2.93 -13.07 -3.84
N VAL A 121 2.43 -12.10 -4.58
CA VAL A 121 2.00 -10.80 -4.07
C VAL A 121 0.51 -10.67 -4.38
N ARG A 122 -0.26 -10.29 -3.38
CA ARG A 122 -1.71 -10.12 -3.46
C ARG A 122 -2.14 -8.74 -3.00
N LEU A 123 -3.34 -8.35 -3.37
CA LEU A 123 -4.00 -7.15 -2.85
C LEU A 123 -5.51 -7.33 -2.86
N TYR A 124 -6.19 -6.49 -2.07
CA TYR A 124 -7.62 -6.29 -2.19
C TYR A 124 -7.89 -5.08 -3.08
N VAL A 125 -8.87 -5.19 -3.93
CA VAL A 125 -9.39 -4.06 -4.70
C VAL A 125 -10.91 -4.08 -4.62
N GLU A 126 -11.50 -2.93 -4.37
CA GLU A 126 -12.96 -2.80 -4.30
C GLU A 126 -13.55 -3.15 -5.67
N GLU A 127 -14.67 -3.89 -5.66
CA GLU A 127 -15.29 -4.50 -6.85
C GLU A 127 -15.60 -3.48 -7.95
N HIS A 128 -16.00 -2.27 -7.58
CA HIS A 128 -16.35 -1.21 -8.53
C HIS A 128 -15.21 -0.26 -8.86
N ASN A 129 -14.04 -0.42 -8.22
CA ASN A 129 -12.86 0.39 -8.50
C ASN A 129 -12.15 -0.13 -9.76
N THR A 130 -12.79 0.06 -10.90
CA THR A 130 -12.29 -0.43 -12.21
C THR A 130 -10.99 0.25 -12.63
N GLY A 131 -10.78 1.50 -12.25
CA GLY A 131 -9.54 2.22 -12.52
C GLY A 131 -8.32 1.58 -11.86
N ALA A 132 -8.43 1.25 -10.58
CA ALA A 132 -7.37 0.56 -9.87
C ALA A 132 -7.13 -0.85 -10.42
N GLN A 133 -8.20 -1.59 -10.72
CA GLN A 133 -8.09 -2.91 -11.33
C GLN A 133 -7.31 -2.89 -12.65
N GLU A 134 -7.56 -1.88 -13.48
CA GLU A 134 -6.84 -1.68 -14.73
C GLU A 134 -5.34 -1.46 -14.51
N VAL A 135 -4.97 -0.61 -13.54
CA VAL A 135 -3.57 -0.37 -13.17
C VAL A 135 -2.90 -1.68 -12.75
N TYR A 136 -3.57 -2.48 -11.91
CA TYR A 136 -3.00 -3.75 -11.44
C TYR A 136 -2.85 -4.77 -12.56
N ARG A 137 -3.79 -4.84 -13.51
CA ARG A 137 -3.64 -5.70 -14.70
C ARG A 137 -2.46 -5.29 -15.56
N ARG A 138 -2.23 -3.99 -15.73
CA ARG A 138 -1.09 -3.47 -16.51
C ARG A 138 0.26 -3.84 -15.92
N ILE A 139 0.37 -3.99 -14.62
CA ILE A 139 1.61 -4.43 -13.97
C ILE A 139 1.73 -5.95 -13.86
N GLY A 140 0.82 -6.70 -14.47
CA GLY A 140 0.89 -8.15 -14.58
C GLY A 140 0.08 -8.93 -13.54
N MET A 141 -0.72 -8.25 -12.71
CA MET A 141 -1.61 -8.92 -11.77
C MET A 141 -2.88 -9.43 -12.47
N ARG A 142 -3.48 -10.43 -11.89
CA ARG A 142 -4.73 -11.02 -12.39
C ARG A 142 -5.70 -11.26 -11.25
N ASP A 143 -6.97 -11.32 -11.54
CA ASP A 143 -7.97 -11.80 -10.59
C ASP A 143 -7.61 -13.23 -10.17
N SER A 144 -7.50 -13.45 -8.86
CA SER A 144 -7.12 -14.76 -8.31
C SER A 144 -8.28 -15.78 -8.31
N GLY A 145 -9.50 -15.32 -8.49
CA GLY A 145 -10.70 -16.14 -8.35
C GLY A 145 -11.15 -16.37 -6.92
N TYR A 146 -10.45 -15.82 -5.92
CA TYR A 146 -10.87 -15.88 -4.53
C TYR A 146 -11.76 -14.71 -4.18
N ARG A 147 -12.68 -14.92 -3.24
CA ARG A 147 -13.51 -13.89 -2.64
C ARG A 147 -13.19 -13.78 -1.17
N VAL A 148 -13.33 -12.59 -0.62
CA VAL A 148 -13.20 -12.34 0.82
C VAL A 148 -14.59 -12.50 1.46
N PHE A 149 -14.66 -13.31 2.52
CA PHE A 149 -15.81 -13.38 3.40
C PHE A 149 -15.41 -12.79 4.74
N GLU A 150 -16.28 -12.00 5.33
CA GLU A 150 -15.98 -11.23 6.54
C GLU A 150 -17.06 -11.45 7.59
N LEU A 151 -16.65 -11.60 8.84
CA LEU A 151 -17.52 -11.56 10.02
C LEU A 151 -17.04 -10.43 10.91
N GLU A 152 -17.84 -9.42 11.10
CA GLU A 152 -17.52 -8.24 11.89
C GLU A 152 -18.76 -7.79 12.68
N PRO A 153 -18.67 -7.56 14.02
CA PRO A 153 -17.49 -7.79 14.86
C PRO A 153 -17.28 -9.25 15.24
N VAL A 154 -16.09 -9.55 15.74
CA VAL A 154 -15.74 -10.88 16.26
C VAL A 154 -15.95 -10.93 17.75
#